data_d45f7182a0ab05be428843e31076fd82
#
_entry.id   d45f7182a0ab05be428843e31076fd82
#
_cell.length_a   1.000
_cell.length_b   1.000
_cell.length_c   1.000
_cell.angle_alpha   90.00
_cell.angle_beta   90.00
_cell.angle_gamma   90.00
#
_symmetry.space_group_name_H-M   'P 1'
#
loop_
_entity.id
_entity.type
_entity.pdbx_description
1 polymer ?
#
loop_
_entity_poly.entity_id
_entity_poly.type
_entity_poly.pdbx_seq_one_letter_code
_entity_poly.pdbx_strand_id
1 'polypeptide(L)'
;MRAIVIGGGSVGMFCAMALARRGEEVTVVDRDPGPPASGPWARRGVMQYRLPHFFRSIVRDTMTAELPDVWQTILDAGGIEATRDGLPAVTQLQCRRSTFERAVWTAAAQEPRLTLRTGHADRLITGRGRVTGVIVDGVAVDADRVIVAAGRASGLAGDTRAPAEGGSCGFCYIARMYRARPGVEVPVSWVPLGAMYRGYLAIVFPQDGQTLSVLIVRPCADRSLADLRHAGRFDAVAPLIPRLAPWVDPARFEPITGVMAGAGLTNTY
;
A
#
# COMPACT_ATOMS: atom_id res chain seq x y z
N MET A 1 1.82 -15.55 -25.02
CA MET A 1 2.77 -14.42 -25.11
C MET A 1 3.61 -14.39 -23.85
N ARG A 2 4.85 -13.86 -23.94
CA ARG A 2 5.72 -13.66 -22.76
C ARG A 2 5.58 -12.21 -22.30
N ALA A 3 5.16 -12.03 -21.06
CA ALA A 3 5.01 -10.71 -20.44
C ALA A 3 5.99 -10.54 -19.28
N ILE A 4 6.56 -9.35 -19.15
CA ILE A 4 7.34 -8.96 -17.97
C ILE A 4 6.60 -7.84 -17.27
N VAL A 5 6.38 -8.01 -15.95
CA VAL A 5 5.84 -6.97 -15.07
C VAL A 5 6.95 -6.49 -14.15
N ILE A 6 7.30 -5.21 -14.24
CA ILE A 6 8.33 -4.59 -13.41
C ILE A 6 7.68 -3.93 -12.21
N GLY A 7 7.94 -4.48 -11.02
CA GLY A 7 7.38 -4.04 -9.75
C GLY A 7 6.33 -5.01 -9.22
N GLY A 8 6.63 -5.68 -8.11
CA GLY A 8 5.76 -6.62 -7.37
C GLY A 8 4.94 -5.93 -6.28
N GLY A 9 4.54 -4.67 -6.48
CA GLY A 9 3.53 -4.01 -5.67
C GLY A 9 2.12 -4.48 -6.01
N SER A 10 1.11 -4.00 -5.27
CA SER A 10 -0.29 -4.43 -5.45
C SER A 10 -0.76 -4.37 -6.89
N VAL A 11 -0.42 -3.30 -7.62
CA VAL A 11 -0.82 -3.13 -9.04
C VAL A 11 -0.09 -4.11 -9.94
N GLY A 12 1.22 -4.28 -9.76
CA GLY A 12 2.00 -5.19 -10.60
C GLY A 12 1.58 -6.64 -10.42
N MET A 13 1.36 -7.08 -9.18
CA MET A 13 0.88 -8.44 -8.90
C MET A 13 -0.52 -8.68 -9.45
N PHE A 14 -1.44 -7.72 -9.31
CA PHE A 14 -2.77 -7.80 -9.92
C PHE A 14 -2.67 -7.99 -11.44
N CYS A 15 -1.91 -7.13 -12.12
CA CYS A 15 -1.71 -7.23 -13.57
C CYS A 15 -1.08 -8.58 -13.97
N ALA A 16 -0.08 -9.03 -13.21
CA ALA A 16 0.62 -10.28 -13.50
C ALA A 16 -0.30 -11.50 -13.41
N MET A 17 -1.07 -11.62 -12.32
CA MET A 17 -2.03 -12.71 -12.17
C MET A 17 -3.13 -12.66 -13.22
N ALA A 18 -3.68 -11.47 -13.51
CA ALA A 18 -4.70 -11.31 -14.51
C ALA A 18 -4.21 -11.72 -15.92
N LEU A 19 -2.96 -11.45 -16.26
CA LEU A 19 -2.36 -11.88 -17.53
C LEU A 19 -2.08 -13.40 -17.55
N ALA A 20 -1.52 -13.95 -16.46
CA ALA A 20 -1.26 -15.36 -16.35
C ALA A 20 -2.53 -16.19 -16.53
N ARG A 21 -3.64 -15.76 -15.93
CA ARG A 21 -4.97 -16.41 -16.09
C ARG A 21 -5.57 -16.28 -17.49
N ARG A 22 -5.12 -15.30 -18.25
CA ARG A 22 -5.46 -15.15 -19.68
C ARG A 22 -4.53 -15.96 -20.60
N GLY A 23 -3.64 -16.80 -20.03
CA GLY A 23 -2.78 -17.72 -20.76
C GLY A 23 -1.42 -17.15 -21.14
N GLU A 24 -1.00 -16.00 -20.62
CA GLU A 24 0.34 -15.47 -20.85
C GLU A 24 1.36 -16.09 -19.89
N GLU A 25 2.60 -16.27 -20.34
CA GLU A 25 3.73 -16.59 -19.45
C GLU A 25 4.28 -15.29 -18.87
N VAL A 26 4.17 -15.13 -17.56
CA VAL A 26 4.45 -13.84 -16.91
C VAL A 26 5.64 -13.97 -15.97
N THR A 27 6.59 -13.04 -16.08
CA THR A 27 7.65 -12.85 -15.08
C THR A 27 7.48 -11.52 -14.39
N VAL A 28 7.34 -11.56 -13.06
CA VAL A 28 7.38 -10.35 -12.22
C VAL A 28 8.80 -10.13 -11.74
N VAL A 29 9.33 -8.94 -11.94
CA VAL A 29 10.65 -8.52 -11.43
C VAL A 29 10.45 -7.45 -10.36
N ASP A 30 10.89 -7.74 -9.12
CA ASP A 30 10.86 -6.77 -8.02
C ASP A 30 12.21 -6.75 -7.29
N ARG A 31 12.62 -5.58 -6.80
CA ARG A 31 13.86 -5.41 -6.03
C ARG A 31 13.79 -6.05 -4.65
N ASP A 32 12.60 -5.99 -4.05
CA ASP A 32 12.37 -6.60 -2.75
C ASP A 32 12.08 -8.09 -2.94
N PRO A 33 12.66 -8.96 -2.12
CA PRO A 33 12.29 -10.37 -2.12
C PRO A 33 10.83 -10.56 -1.69
N GLY A 34 10.27 -11.70 -2.02
CA GLY A 34 8.95 -12.11 -1.54
C GLY A 34 8.87 -12.16 -0.01
N PRO A 35 7.67 -12.34 0.55
CA PRO A 35 7.51 -12.46 1.99
C PRO A 35 8.27 -13.69 2.53
N PRO A 36 8.93 -13.55 3.68
CA PRO A 36 9.51 -14.71 4.35
C PRO A 36 8.40 -15.65 4.82
N ALA A 37 8.73 -16.94 4.99
CA ALA A 37 7.77 -17.95 5.46
C ALA A 37 7.15 -17.58 6.82
N SER A 38 7.90 -16.90 7.68
CA SER A 38 7.42 -16.40 8.97
C SER A 38 8.09 -15.05 9.31
N GLY A 39 7.46 -14.30 10.21
CA GLY A 39 7.99 -13.03 10.73
C GLY A 39 7.70 -11.82 9.84
N PRO A 40 8.28 -10.68 10.19
CA PRO A 40 8.01 -9.41 9.51
C PRO A 40 8.61 -9.40 8.10
N TRP A 41 7.84 -8.86 7.17
CA TRP A 41 8.30 -8.59 5.81
C TRP A 41 8.61 -7.12 5.65
N ALA A 42 9.81 -6.79 5.20
CA ALA A 42 10.24 -5.41 4.94
C ALA A 42 10.27 -5.16 3.43
N ARG A 43 9.45 -4.21 2.97
CA ARG A 43 9.42 -3.75 1.59
C ARG A 43 10.09 -2.38 1.49
N ARG A 44 11.38 -2.36 1.14
CA ARG A 44 12.17 -1.10 1.04
C ARG A 44 11.75 -0.24 -0.14
N GLY A 45 11.29 -0.86 -1.23
CA GLY A 45 10.80 -0.18 -2.42
C GLY A 45 9.41 0.44 -2.27
N VAL A 46 8.68 0.12 -1.21
CA VAL A 46 7.29 0.56 -1.00
C VAL A 46 7.23 1.58 0.14
N MET A 47 7.33 2.86 -0.21
CA MET A 47 7.40 3.98 0.74
C MET A 47 6.25 3.99 1.79
N GLN A 48 5.06 3.57 1.39
CA GLN A 48 3.87 3.58 2.24
C GLN A 48 3.55 2.22 2.87
N TYR A 49 4.49 1.26 2.86
CA TYR A 49 4.22 -0.12 3.28
C TYR A 49 3.71 -0.24 4.73
N ARG A 50 4.22 0.60 5.63
CA ARG A 50 3.84 0.63 7.06
C ARG A 50 2.86 1.73 7.41
N LEU A 51 2.48 2.57 6.45
CA LEU A 51 1.55 3.67 6.68
C LEU A 51 0.10 3.19 6.56
N PRO A 52 -0.85 3.88 7.21
CA PRO A 52 -2.24 3.52 7.10
C PRO A 52 -2.74 3.61 5.65
N HIS A 53 -3.58 2.67 5.27
CA HIS A 53 -4.23 2.62 3.97
C HIS A 53 -5.74 2.56 4.14
N PHE A 54 -6.41 3.15 3.18
CA PHE A 54 -7.85 3.08 3.02
C PHE A 54 -8.15 2.45 1.66
N PHE A 55 -8.55 1.18 1.68
CA PHE A 55 -8.90 0.43 0.48
C PHE A 55 -10.36 0.67 0.14
N ARG A 56 -10.61 1.49 -0.86
CA ARG A 56 -11.95 1.88 -1.30
C ARG A 56 -12.68 0.73 -1.99
N SER A 57 -14.02 0.83 -2.08
CA SER A 57 -14.87 -0.17 -2.73
C SER A 57 -14.41 -0.59 -4.12
N ILE A 58 -13.85 0.33 -4.90
CA ILE A 58 -13.31 0.00 -6.23
C ILE A 58 -12.21 -1.10 -6.17
N VAL A 59 -11.45 -1.19 -5.09
CA VAL A 59 -10.44 -2.26 -4.92
C VAL A 59 -11.15 -3.61 -4.77
N ARG A 60 -12.19 -3.69 -3.91
CA ARG A 60 -13.01 -4.89 -3.76
C ARG A 60 -13.63 -5.27 -5.10
N ASP A 61 -14.31 -4.32 -5.74
CA ASP A 61 -15.06 -4.58 -6.97
C ASP A 61 -14.16 -5.10 -8.09
N THR A 62 -12.97 -4.51 -8.23
CA THR A 62 -11.97 -4.96 -9.21
C THR A 62 -11.40 -6.34 -8.85
N MET A 63 -11.05 -6.55 -7.58
CA MET A 63 -10.48 -7.83 -7.13
C MET A 63 -11.50 -8.97 -7.24
N THR A 64 -12.74 -8.73 -6.83
CA THR A 64 -13.79 -9.75 -6.91
C THR A 64 -14.20 -10.09 -8.34
N ALA A 65 -14.12 -9.14 -9.26
CA ALA A 65 -14.42 -9.37 -10.68
C ALA A 65 -13.31 -10.15 -11.40
N GLU A 66 -12.05 -9.86 -11.11
CA GLU A 66 -10.91 -10.40 -11.85
C GLU A 66 -10.18 -11.55 -11.13
N LEU A 67 -10.13 -11.51 -9.80
CA LEU A 67 -9.34 -12.40 -8.95
C LEU A 67 -10.11 -12.75 -7.65
N PRO A 68 -11.30 -13.36 -7.72
CA PRO A 68 -12.17 -13.57 -6.55
C PRO A 68 -11.55 -14.47 -5.47
N ASP A 69 -10.77 -15.45 -5.85
CA ASP A 69 -10.03 -16.34 -4.94
C ASP A 69 -8.89 -15.61 -4.21
N VAL A 70 -8.23 -14.66 -4.89
CA VAL A 70 -7.21 -13.80 -4.25
C VAL A 70 -7.86 -12.84 -3.26
N TRP A 71 -9.06 -12.33 -3.58
CA TRP A 71 -9.84 -11.55 -2.62
C TRP A 71 -10.15 -12.38 -1.37
N GLN A 72 -10.60 -13.62 -1.53
CA GLN A 72 -10.84 -14.52 -0.40
C GLN A 72 -9.55 -14.76 0.41
N THR A 73 -8.41 -14.96 -0.24
CA THR A 73 -7.11 -15.09 0.44
C THR A 73 -6.78 -13.86 1.31
N ILE A 74 -7.17 -12.66 0.88
CA ILE A 74 -6.98 -11.44 1.68
C ILE A 74 -7.89 -11.45 2.92
N LEU A 75 -9.14 -11.90 2.77
CA LEU A 75 -10.08 -12.02 3.90
C LEU A 75 -9.60 -13.09 4.89
N ASP A 76 -9.15 -14.25 4.41
CA ASP A 76 -8.62 -15.34 5.23
C ASP A 76 -7.34 -14.92 5.99
N ALA A 77 -6.56 -14.00 5.41
CA ALA A 77 -5.40 -13.39 6.07
C ALA A 77 -5.77 -12.34 7.14
N GLY A 78 -7.06 -12.09 7.35
CA GLY A 78 -7.59 -11.19 8.36
C GLY A 78 -8.15 -9.87 7.83
N GLY A 79 -8.20 -9.66 6.52
CA GLY A 79 -8.89 -8.53 5.93
C GLY A 79 -10.38 -8.55 6.30
N ILE A 80 -10.97 -7.38 6.56
CA ILE A 80 -12.35 -7.25 7.01
C ILE A 80 -13.12 -6.38 6.02
N GLU A 81 -14.20 -6.92 5.47
CA GLU A 81 -15.14 -6.12 4.69
C GLU A 81 -15.99 -5.26 5.62
N ALA A 82 -15.90 -3.96 5.45
CA ALA A 82 -16.66 -2.99 6.20
C ALA A 82 -17.66 -2.29 5.26
N THR A 83 -18.92 -2.67 5.38
CA THR A 83 -20.01 -2.20 4.52
C THR A 83 -20.73 -1.02 5.18
N ARG A 84 -21.12 -0.04 4.38
CA ARG A 84 -21.98 1.04 4.83
C ARG A 84 -23.41 0.54 4.98
N ASP A 85 -23.99 0.80 6.15
CA ASP A 85 -25.39 0.45 6.41
C ASP A 85 -26.34 1.01 5.34
N GLY A 86 -27.22 0.16 4.83
CA GLY A 86 -28.15 0.51 3.76
C GLY A 86 -27.55 0.70 2.36
N LEU A 87 -26.23 0.57 2.20
CA LEU A 87 -25.54 0.74 0.92
C LEU A 87 -24.49 -0.37 0.71
N PRO A 88 -24.91 -1.62 0.40
CA PRO A 88 -23.98 -2.75 0.24
C PRO A 88 -22.91 -2.55 -0.84
N ALA A 89 -23.17 -1.73 -1.86
CA ALA A 89 -22.21 -1.36 -2.88
C ALA A 89 -21.03 -0.53 -2.33
N VAL A 90 -21.18 0.06 -1.14
CA VAL A 90 -20.10 0.83 -0.47
C VAL A 90 -19.47 -0.04 0.60
N THR A 91 -18.69 -1.01 0.17
CA THR A 91 -17.90 -1.89 1.03
C THR A 91 -16.43 -1.55 0.87
N GLN A 92 -15.77 -1.26 1.99
CA GLN A 92 -14.34 -0.97 2.06
C GLN A 92 -13.60 -2.18 2.63
N LEU A 93 -12.32 -2.31 2.36
CA LEU A 93 -11.48 -3.29 3.03
C LEU A 93 -10.71 -2.63 4.17
N GLN A 94 -10.99 -3.05 5.38
CA GLN A 94 -10.25 -2.70 6.58
C GLN A 94 -9.08 -3.68 6.72
N CYS A 95 -7.89 -3.23 6.38
CA CYS A 95 -6.71 -4.10 6.30
C CYS A 95 -5.41 -3.29 6.36
N ARG A 96 -4.39 -3.83 7.01
CA ARG A 96 -3.01 -3.31 6.85
C ARG A 96 -2.50 -3.60 5.44
N ARG A 97 -1.74 -2.69 4.90
CA ARG A 97 -1.10 -2.91 3.59
C ARG A 97 -0.17 -4.14 3.61
N SER A 98 0.50 -4.38 4.71
CA SER A 98 1.36 -5.56 4.87
C SER A 98 0.60 -6.88 4.77
N THR A 99 -0.59 -6.96 5.35
CA THR A 99 -1.48 -8.13 5.26
C THR A 99 -1.98 -8.29 3.83
N PHE A 100 -2.48 -7.23 3.23
CA PHE A 100 -2.94 -7.21 1.84
C PHE A 100 -1.84 -7.66 0.87
N GLU A 101 -0.66 -7.02 0.90
CA GLU A 101 0.42 -7.35 -0.03
C GLU A 101 0.95 -8.77 0.18
N ARG A 102 1.05 -9.24 1.43
CA ARG A 102 1.45 -10.62 1.71
C ARG A 102 0.47 -11.64 1.12
N ALA A 103 -0.83 -11.44 1.30
CA ALA A 103 -1.86 -12.32 0.75
C ALA A 103 -1.78 -12.36 -0.78
N VAL A 104 -1.66 -11.20 -1.44
CA VAL A 104 -1.51 -11.10 -2.90
C VAL A 104 -0.23 -11.79 -3.39
N TRP A 105 0.90 -11.64 -2.70
CA TRP A 105 2.14 -12.34 -3.04
C TRP A 105 2.03 -13.85 -2.87
N THR A 106 1.38 -14.30 -1.79
CA THR A 106 1.14 -15.72 -1.55
C THR A 106 0.30 -16.34 -2.66
N ALA A 107 -0.76 -15.67 -3.08
CA ALA A 107 -1.58 -16.11 -4.20
C ALA A 107 -0.78 -16.12 -5.53
N ALA A 108 -0.03 -15.07 -5.83
CA ALA A 108 0.78 -14.98 -7.03
C ALA A 108 1.85 -16.08 -7.11
N ALA A 109 2.41 -16.51 -5.97
CA ALA A 109 3.39 -17.59 -5.92
C ALA A 109 2.79 -18.99 -6.25
N GLN A 110 1.47 -19.12 -6.22
CA GLN A 110 0.75 -20.35 -6.59
C GLN A 110 0.25 -20.32 -8.05
N GLU A 111 0.39 -19.18 -8.74
CA GLU A 111 -0.12 -19.02 -10.10
C GLU A 111 0.77 -19.78 -11.11
N PRO A 112 0.26 -20.80 -11.85
CA PRO A 112 1.12 -21.73 -12.63
C PRO A 112 1.95 -21.05 -13.74
N ARG A 113 1.45 -19.96 -14.31
CA ARG A 113 2.10 -19.25 -15.43
C ARG A 113 2.83 -17.98 -14.97
N LEU A 114 3.10 -17.85 -13.67
CA LEU A 114 3.71 -16.68 -13.10
C LEU A 114 5.01 -17.02 -12.38
N THR A 115 6.10 -16.39 -12.80
CA THR A 115 7.41 -16.51 -12.16
C THR A 115 7.74 -15.23 -11.39
N LEU A 116 8.08 -15.36 -10.11
CA LEU A 116 8.54 -14.24 -9.27
C LEU A 116 10.08 -14.23 -9.27
N ARG A 117 10.66 -13.14 -9.72
CA ARG A 117 12.11 -12.93 -9.79
C ARG A 117 12.51 -11.71 -8.95
N THR A 118 13.39 -11.92 -7.98
CA THR A 118 14.07 -10.80 -7.30
C THR A 118 15.16 -10.25 -8.22
N GLY A 119 15.18 -8.95 -8.44
CA GLY A 119 16.17 -8.30 -9.30
C GLY A 119 15.84 -6.83 -9.57
N HIS A 120 16.79 -6.11 -10.13
CA HIS A 120 16.65 -4.71 -10.52
C HIS A 120 16.44 -4.60 -12.03
N ALA A 121 15.35 -3.96 -12.44
CA ALA A 121 15.14 -3.59 -13.84
C ALA A 121 15.89 -2.30 -14.15
N ASP A 122 16.94 -2.40 -14.97
CA ASP A 122 17.87 -1.30 -15.25
C ASP A 122 17.33 -0.36 -16.32
N ARG A 123 16.86 -0.91 -17.43
CA ARG A 123 16.31 -0.17 -18.57
C ARG A 123 15.47 -1.05 -19.47
N LEU A 124 14.60 -0.44 -20.26
CA LEU A 124 13.85 -1.11 -21.31
C LEU A 124 14.76 -1.39 -22.53
N ILE A 125 14.49 -2.48 -23.21
CA ILE A 125 15.09 -2.79 -24.51
C ILE A 125 14.09 -2.38 -25.58
N THR A 126 14.51 -1.52 -26.49
CA THR A 126 13.69 -1.03 -27.61
C THR A 126 14.26 -1.48 -28.94
N GLY A 127 13.39 -1.83 -29.89
CA GLY A 127 13.75 -2.20 -31.22
C GLY A 127 12.58 -1.99 -32.18
N ARG A 128 12.84 -1.43 -33.35
CA ARG A 128 11.83 -1.17 -34.39
C ARG A 128 10.61 -0.38 -33.86
N GLY A 129 10.86 0.64 -33.02
CA GLY A 129 9.83 1.52 -32.47
C GLY A 129 8.94 0.90 -31.36
N ARG A 130 9.32 -0.24 -30.80
CA ARG A 130 8.58 -0.90 -29.70
C ARG A 130 9.52 -1.41 -28.63
N VAL A 131 8.99 -1.64 -27.44
CA VAL A 131 9.68 -2.34 -26.36
C VAL A 131 9.70 -3.84 -26.67
N THR A 132 10.87 -4.47 -26.56
CA THR A 132 11.09 -5.89 -26.87
C THR A 132 11.63 -6.68 -25.66
N GLY A 133 11.85 -6.02 -24.52
CA GLY A 133 12.36 -6.65 -23.33
C GLY A 133 12.83 -5.64 -22.29
N VAL A 134 13.57 -6.13 -21.31
CA VAL A 134 14.14 -5.35 -20.21
C VAL A 134 15.53 -5.90 -19.84
N ILE A 135 16.46 -5.02 -19.47
CA ILE A 135 17.69 -5.42 -18.79
C ILE A 135 17.40 -5.57 -17.31
N VAL A 136 17.68 -6.74 -16.75
CA VAL A 136 17.52 -7.06 -15.31
C VAL A 136 18.87 -7.51 -14.78
N ASP A 137 19.42 -6.75 -13.82
CA ASP A 137 20.75 -6.98 -13.23
C ASP A 137 21.84 -7.15 -14.32
N GLY A 138 21.82 -6.29 -15.34
CA GLY A 138 22.75 -6.30 -16.46
C GLY A 138 22.45 -7.35 -17.54
N VAL A 139 21.46 -8.23 -17.36
CA VAL A 139 21.12 -9.33 -18.28
C VAL A 139 19.87 -8.98 -19.09
N ALA A 140 19.93 -9.17 -20.41
CA ALA A 140 18.78 -8.98 -21.28
C ALA A 140 17.73 -10.08 -21.09
N VAL A 141 16.48 -9.69 -20.96
CA VAL A 141 15.33 -10.56 -20.88
C VAL A 141 14.31 -10.11 -21.92
N ASP A 142 14.08 -10.95 -22.92
CA ASP A 142 13.13 -10.66 -24.00
C ASP A 142 11.68 -10.88 -23.56
N ALA A 143 10.79 -10.02 -24.05
CA ALA A 143 9.36 -10.12 -23.81
C ALA A 143 8.57 -9.54 -24.99
N ASP A 144 7.37 -10.11 -25.21
CA ASP A 144 6.41 -9.58 -26.19
C ASP A 144 5.68 -8.34 -25.62
N ARG A 145 5.60 -8.25 -24.28
CA ARG A 145 4.96 -7.15 -23.53
C ARG A 145 5.74 -6.83 -22.27
N VAL A 146 5.92 -5.54 -21.97
CA VAL A 146 6.49 -5.08 -20.71
C VAL A 146 5.51 -4.12 -20.03
N ILE A 147 5.18 -4.41 -18.77
CA ILE A 147 4.33 -3.57 -17.91
C ILE A 147 5.21 -2.95 -16.84
N VAL A 148 5.29 -1.63 -16.80
CA VAL A 148 6.05 -0.90 -15.79
C VAL A 148 5.11 -0.50 -14.65
N ALA A 149 5.13 -1.28 -13.56
CA ALA A 149 4.38 -1.06 -12.32
C ALA A 149 5.32 -0.75 -11.14
N ALA A 150 6.50 -0.22 -11.42
CA ALA A 150 7.60 -0.01 -10.46
C ALA A 150 7.42 1.20 -9.53
N GLY A 151 6.21 1.75 -9.48
CA GLY A 151 5.83 2.84 -8.58
C GLY A 151 6.22 4.23 -9.08
N ARG A 152 5.84 5.23 -8.31
CA ARG A 152 5.94 6.65 -8.68
C ARG A 152 7.36 7.14 -8.97
N ALA A 153 8.34 6.61 -8.27
CA ALA A 153 9.74 7.03 -8.39
C ALA A 153 10.51 6.33 -9.53
N SER A 154 9.82 5.50 -10.33
CA SER A 154 10.47 4.79 -11.44
C SER A 154 10.73 5.71 -12.63
N GLY A 155 11.97 5.77 -13.09
CA GLY A 155 12.36 6.44 -14.34
C GLY A 155 12.27 5.55 -15.59
N LEU A 156 11.94 4.26 -15.46
CA LEU A 156 12.05 3.28 -16.54
C LEU A 156 11.21 3.59 -17.81
N ALA A 157 10.11 4.32 -17.66
CA ALA A 157 9.24 4.70 -18.77
C ALA A 157 9.20 6.22 -18.98
N GLY A 158 10.21 6.94 -18.48
CA GLY A 158 10.25 8.41 -18.53
C GLY A 158 10.06 8.96 -19.95
N ASP A 159 10.80 8.39 -20.91
CA ASP A 159 10.77 8.84 -22.31
C ASP A 159 9.47 8.51 -23.07
N THR A 160 8.61 7.67 -22.47
CA THR A 160 7.33 7.26 -23.08
C THR A 160 6.12 7.90 -22.43
N ARG A 161 6.33 8.69 -21.38
CA ARG A 161 5.26 9.39 -20.65
C ARG A 161 5.14 10.82 -21.19
N ALA A 162 3.90 11.29 -21.28
CA ALA A 162 3.67 12.72 -21.44
C ALA A 162 4.28 13.48 -20.24
N PRO A 163 4.69 14.75 -20.41
CA PRO A 163 5.09 15.59 -19.28
C PRO A 163 4.02 15.56 -18.19
N ALA A 164 4.44 15.31 -16.95
CA ALA A 164 3.51 15.26 -15.85
C ALA A 164 3.04 16.68 -15.49
N GLU A 165 1.74 16.89 -15.45
CA GLU A 165 1.14 18.07 -14.89
C GLU A 165 0.82 17.83 -13.42
N GLY A 166 1.02 18.81 -12.54
CA GLY A 166 0.73 18.65 -11.13
C GLY A 166 1.64 19.45 -10.22
N GLY A 167 1.61 19.13 -8.95
CA GLY A 167 2.40 19.82 -7.94
C GLY A 167 2.30 19.22 -6.56
N SER A 168 2.89 19.93 -5.58
CA SER A 168 2.83 19.52 -4.18
C SER A 168 1.39 19.49 -3.67
N CYS A 169 1.02 18.42 -2.95
CA CYS A 169 -0.26 18.38 -2.23
C CYS A 169 -0.34 19.37 -1.06
N GLY A 170 0.77 20.01 -0.68
CA GLY A 170 0.83 21.02 0.37
C GLY A 170 0.68 20.49 1.80
N PHE A 171 0.46 19.20 2.00
CA PHE A 171 0.33 18.59 3.32
C PHE A 171 1.35 17.47 3.56
N CYS A 172 1.61 17.21 4.82
CA CYS A 172 2.36 16.07 5.30
C CYS A 172 1.61 15.43 6.47
N TYR A 173 1.97 14.19 6.80
CA TYR A 173 1.31 13.48 7.87
C TYR A 173 2.30 12.71 8.74
N ILE A 174 1.87 12.47 9.95
CA ILE A 174 2.58 11.69 10.95
C ILE A 174 1.64 10.58 11.42
N ALA A 175 2.14 9.35 11.47
CA ALA A 175 1.35 8.18 11.82
C ALA A 175 2.07 7.31 12.83
N ARG A 176 1.29 6.60 13.65
CA ARG A 176 1.76 5.52 14.51
C ARG A 176 0.71 4.42 14.58
N MET A 177 1.17 3.17 14.54
CA MET A 177 0.29 2.00 14.62
C MET A 177 0.23 1.49 16.06
N TYR A 178 -0.97 1.07 16.45
CA TYR A 178 -1.28 0.54 17.77
C TYR A 178 -1.98 -0.81 17.65
N ARG A 179 -1.88 -1.61 18.71
CA ARG A 179 -2.64 -2.85 18.91
C ARG A 179 -3.53 -2.71 20.12
N ALA A 180 -4.74 -3.22 20.02
CA ALA A 180 -5.65 -3.33 21.15
C ALA A 180 -5.10 -4.32 22.19
N ARG A 181 -5.20 -3.97 23.45
CA ARG A 181 -4.91 -4.88 24.58
C ARG A 181 -6.01 -5.93 24.71
N PRO A 182 -5.74 -7.06 25.39
CA PRO A 182 -6.76 -8.07 25.64
C PRO A 182 -8.04 -7.47 26.22
N GLY A 183 -9.19 -7.87 25.66
CA GLY A 183 -10.51 -7.36 26.07
C GLY A 183 -10.90 -6.01 25.45
N VAL A 184 -10.06 -5.40 24.62
CA VAL A 184 -10.40 -4.19 23.87
C VAL A 184 -10.59 -4.57 22.40
N GLU A 185 -11.67 -4.09 21.80
CA GLU A 185 -11.97 -4.33 20.37
C GLU A 185 -11.70 -3.10 19.52
N VAL A 186 -11.16 -3.35 18.31
CA VAL A 186 -11.06 -2.37 17.24
C VAL A 186 -12.33 -2.46 16.41
N PRO A 187 -13.09 -1.36 16.24
CA PRO A 187 -14.37 -1.42 15.55
C PRO A 187 -14.19 -1.69 14.06
N VAL A 188 -15.19 -2.34 13.47
CA VAL A 188 -15.32 -2.39 12.01
C VAL A 188 -15.91 -1.06 11.55
N SER A 189 -15.25 -0.42 10.59
CA SER A 189 -15.69 0.88 10.07
C SER A 189 -15.46 0.98 8.57
N TRP A 190 -16.50 1.33 7.84
CA TRP A 190 -16.46 1.55 6.39
C TRP A 190 -15.77 2.87 5.99
N VAL A 191 -15.43 3.74 6.97
CA VAL A 191 -14.66 4.97 6.77
C VAL A 191 -13.61 5.13 7.87
N PRO A 192 -12.51 5.86 7.61
CA PRO A 192 -11.62 6.28 8.68
C PRO A 192 -12.35 7.15 9.69
N LEU A 193 -12.07 6.93 10.97
CA LEU A 193 -12.67 7.68 12.06
C LEU A 193 -11.89 8.99 12.25
N GLY A 194 -12.39 10.10 11.71
CA GLY A 194 -11.64 11.35 11.67
C GLY A 194 -12.38 12.56 12.21
N ALA A 195 -11.61 13.59 12.47
CA ALA A 195 -12.11 14.94 12.73
C ALA A 195 -11.15 15.98 12.13
N MET A 196 -11.74 17.02 11.57
CA MET A 196 -11.00 18.18 11.09
C MET A 196 -10.96 19.22 12.19
N TYR A 197 -9.78 19.73 12.45
CA TYR A 197 -9.51 20.81 13.39
C TYR A 197 -8.97 22.02 12.64
N ARG A 198 -8.94 23.17 13.28
CA ARG A 198 -8.31 24.34 12.68
C ARG A 198 -6.81 24.11 12.51
N GLY A 199 -6.36 23.96 11.27
CA GLY A 199 -4.96 23.79 10.91
C GLY A 199 -4.45 22.34 10.85
N TYR A 200 -5.25 21.31 11.22
CA TYR A 200 -4.84 19.92 11.09
C TYR A 200 -6.04 18.96 11.01
N LEU A 201 -5.78 17.75 10.58
CA LEU A 201 -6.76 16.67 10.54
C LEU A 201 -6.24 15.51 11.40
N ALA A 202 -7.09 14.95 12.25
CA ALA A 202 -6.80 13.79 13.06
C ALA A 202 -7.67 12.61 12.59
N ILE A 203 -7.04 11.47 12.29
CA ILE A 203 -7.72 10.31 11.72
C ILE A 203 -7.25 9.04 12.42
N VAL A 204 -8.18 8.12 12.62
CA VAL A 204 -7.90 6.75 13.04
C VAL A 204 -8.34 5.80 11.93
N PHE A 205 -7.46 4.91 11.54
CA PHE A 205 -7.72 3.84 10.59
C PHE A 205 -7.79 2.52 11.34
N PRO A 206 -8.98 1.99 11.63
CA PRO A 206 -9.12 0.61 12.06
C PRO A 206 -8.54 -0.33 11.01
N GLN A 207 -7.88 -1.41 11.45
CA GLN A 207 -7.19 -2.36 10.59
C GLN A 207 -7.41 -3.79 11.09
N ASP A 208 -6.92 -4.77 10.35
CA ASP A 208 -6.94 -6.19 10.71
C ASP A 208 -6.13 -6.49 11.99
N GLY A 209 -6.36 -7.69 12.56
CA GLY A 209 -5.57 -8.21 13.68
C GLY A 209 -5.61 -7.33 14.93
N GLN A 210 -6.78 -6.73 15.22
CA GLN A 210 -6.99 -5.85 16.37
C GLN A 210 -5.96 -4.71 16.41
N THR A 211 -5.63 -4.15 15.24
CA THR A 211 -4.71 -3.00 15.11
C THR A 211 -5.43 -1.78 14.56
N LEU A 212 -4.87 -0.64 14.82
CA LEU A 212 -5.27 0.63 14.22
C LEU A 212 -4.07 1.54 13.97
N SER A 213 -4.23 2.48 13.06
CA SER A 213 -3.25 3.55 12.87
C SER A 213 -3.86 4.90 13.22
N VAL A 214 -3.14 5.65 14.02
CA VAL A 214 -3.44 7.05 14.33
C VAL A 214 -2.64 7.94 13.40
N LEU A 215 -3.29 8.90 12.76
CA LEU A 215 -2.71 9.79 11.77
C LEU A 215 -3.04 11.25 12.10
N ILE A 216 -2.03 12.11 12.07
CA ILE A 216 -2.18 13.57 12.12
C ILE A 216 -1.68 14.13 10.80
N VAL A 217 -2.56 14.84 10.07
CA VAL A 217 -2.25 15.53 8.81
C VAL A 217 -2.16 17.01 9.10
N ARG A 218 -1.13 17.67 8.57
CA ARG A 218 -0.92 19.12 8.71
C ARG A 218 -0.43 19.72 7.41
N PRO A 219 -0.61 21.03 7.20
CA PRO A 219 0.07 21.75 6.11
C PRO A 219 1.60 21.60 6.24
N CYS A 220 2.30 21.39 5.14
CA CYS A 220 3.77 21.32 5.16
C CYS A 220 4.42 22.62 5.60
N ALA A 221 3.78 23.75 5.29
CA ALA A 221 4.22 25.09 5.67
C ALA A 221 4.11 25.37 7.17
N ASP A 222 3.19 24.70 7.88
CA ASP A 222 3.07 24.84 9.33
C ASP A 222 4.19 24.10 10.04
N ARG A 223 5.14 24.85 10.59
CA ARG A 223 6.29 24.30 11.33
C ARG A 223 5.98 24.02 12.80
N SER A 224 4.90 24.54 13.36
CA SER A 224 4.56 24.38 14.78
C SER A 224 4.33 22.93 15.18
N LEU A 225 3.81 22.10 14.26
CA LEU A 225 3.56 20.68 14.44
C LEU A 225 4.66 19.77 13.84
N ALA A 226 5.80 20.34 13.41
CA ALA A 226 6.85 19.56 12.75
C ALA A 226 7.50 18.53 13.69
N ASP A 227 7.56 18.84 14.97
CA ASP A 227 8.21 17.98 15.98
C ASP A 227 7.38 16.75 16.38
N LEU A 228 6.13 16.66 15.93
CA LEU A 228 5.33 15.43 16.10
C LEU A 228 5.94 14.19 15.44
N ARG A 229 6.91 14.37 14.56
CA ARG A 229 7.72 13.26 14.00
C ARG A 229 8.58 12.53 15.06
N HIS A 230 8.83 13.16 16.21
CA HIS A 230 9.55 12.59 17.33
C HIS A 230 8.58 11.92 18.31
N ALA A 231 8.87 10.66 18.69
CA ALA A 231 7.95 9.84 19.48
C ALA A 231 7.50 10.54 20.77
N GLY A 232 8.41 11.12 21.55
CA GLY A 232 8.05 11.80 22.79
C GLY A 232 7.10 13.00 22.60
N ARG A 233 7.22 13.72 21.47
CA ARG A 233 6.27 14.81 21.15
C ARG A 233 4.93 14.26 20.66
N PHE A 234 4.93 13.21 19.87
CA PHE A 234 3.72 12.53 19.43
C PHE A 234 2.93 12.00 20.65
N ASP A 235 3.62 11.30 21.54
CA ASP A 235 3.02 10.69 22.75
C ASP A 235 2.49 11.73 23.75
N ALA A 236 3.09 12.92 23.79
CA ALA A 236 2.60 14.03 24.61
C ALA A 236 1.38 14.73 23.99
N VAL A 237 1.29 14.82 22.65
CA VAL A 237 0.26 15.63 21.96
C VAL A 237 -0.95 14.80 21.56
N ALA A 238 -0.77 13.56 21.08
CA ALA A 238 -1.87 12.76 20.57
C ALA A 238 -3.00 12.53 21.61
N PRO A 239 -2.73 12.32 22.92
CA PRO A 239 -3.77 12.22 23.94
C PRO A 239 -4.55 13.51 24.18
N LEU A 240 -4.01 14.67 23.82
CA LEU A 240 -4.68 15.97 23.98
C LEU A 240 -5.68 16.25 22.84
N ILE A 241 -5.64 15.47 21.76
CA ILE A 241 -6.56 15.60 20.64
C ILE A 241 -7.80 14.74 20.94
N PRO A 242 -8.99 15.34 21.17
CA PRO A 242 -10.17 14.60 21.67
C PRO A 242 -10.54 13.38 20.81
N ARG A 243 -10.37 13.48 19.49
CA ARG A 243 -10.67 12.36 18.57
C ARG A 243 -9.66 11.23 18.63
N LEU A 244 -8.43 11.50 19.04
CA LEU A 244 -7.36 10.51 19.15
C LEU A 244 -7.22 9.92 20.55
N ALA A 245 -7.53 10.69 21.59
CA ALA A 245 -7.33 10.30 22.98
C ALA A 245 -7.78 8.86 23.32
N PRO A 246 -8.98 8.39 22.93
CA PRO A 246 -9.43 7.04 23.24
C PRO A 246 -8.61 5.93 22.56
N TRP A 247 -7.87 6.25 21.48
CA TRP A 247 -7.14 5.31 20.64
C TRP A 247 -5.64 5.26 20.92
N VAL A 248 -5.15 6.17 21.74
CA VAL A 248 -3.76 6.24 22.20
C VAL A 248 -3.64 6.04 23.72
N ASP A 249 -4.73 5.75 24.39
CA ASP A 249 -4.77 5.42 25.81
C ASP A 249 -3.95 4.15 26.09
N PRO A 250 -2.87 4.21 26.87
CA PRO A 250 -2.01 3.07 27.15
C PRO A 250 -2.68 1.95 27.95
N ALA A 251 -3.81 2.23 28.61
CA ALA A 251 -4.62 1.19 29.26
C ALA A 251 -5.37 0.32 28.23
N ARG A 252 -5.61 0.83 27.03
CA ARG A 252 -6.40 0.18 25.98
C ARG A 252 -5.56 -0.26 24.79
N PHE A 253 -4.56 0.51 24.43
CA PHE A 253 -3.77 0.31 23.20
C PHE A 253 -2.28 0.41 23.48
N GLU A 254 -1.50 -0.42 22.81
CA GLU A 254 -0.03 -0.36 22.86
C GLU A 254 0.53 0.01 21.48
N PRO A 255 1.53 0.89 21.41
CA PRO A 255 2.17 1.21 20.15
C PRO A 255 3.01 0.02 19.66
N ILE A 256 2.83 -0.36 18.39
CA ILE A 256 3.56 -1.46 17.74
C ILE A 256 4.54 -0.98 16.68
N THR A 257 4.59 0.32 16.43
CA THR A 257 5.59 0.95 15.55
C THR A 257 6.19 2.18 16.20
N GLY A 258 7.35 2.61 15.69
CA GLY A 258 7.79 4.00 15.88
C GLY A 258 6.83 4.99 15.20
N VAL A 259 7.07 6.27 15.42
CA VAL A 259 6.38 7.34 14.69
C VAL A 259 6.93 7.39 13.26
N MET A 260 6.03 7.42 12.28
CA MET A 260 6.33 7.45 10.86
C MET A 260 5.83 8.76 10.26
N ALA A 261 6.61 9.36 9.37
CA ALA A 261 6.23 10.58 8.69
C ALA A 261 6.13 10.36 7.18
N GLY A 262 5.12 10.96 6.56
CA GLY A 262 4.97 11.05 5.12
C GLY A 262 4.95 12.50 4.67
N ALA A 263 5.83 12.84 3.76
CA ALA A 263 5.95 14.18 3.19
C ALA A 263 6.35 14.09 1.71
N GLY A 264 6.42 15.23 1.03
CA GLY A 264 6.77 15.27 -0.39
C GLY A 264 5.70 14.63 -1.28
N LEU A 265 4.45 14.68 -0.85
CA LEU A 265 3.33 14.20 -1.64
C LEU A 265 3.06 15.13 -2.81
N THR A 266 2.93 14.55 -3.99
CA THR A 266 2.61 15.27 -5.23
C THR A 266 1.41 14.62 -5.89
N ASN A 267 0.51 15.44 -6.42
CA ASN A 267 -0.46 15.03 -7.41
C ASN A 267 0.16 15.24 -8.80
N THR A 268 0.11 14.20 -9.61
CA THR A 268 0.58 14.24 -11.01
C THR A 268 -0.44 13.55 -11.89
N TYR A 269 -0.71 14.15 -13.04
CA TYR A 269 -1.62 13.66 -14.05
C TYR A 269 -0.85 13.42 -15.35
#